data_8d2e3593c85e9f0935e5dc30a5b52e55
#
_entry.id   8d2e3593c85e9f0935e5dc30a5b52e55
#
_cell.length_a   1.000
_cell.length_b   1.000
_cell.length_c   1.000
_cell.angle_alpha   90.00
_cell.angle_beta   90.00
_cell.angle_gamma   90.00
#
_symmetry.space_group_name_H-M   'P 1'
#
loop_
_entity.id
_entity.type
_entity.pdbx_description
1 polymer ?
#
loop_
_entity_poly.entity_id
_entity_poly.type
_entity_poly.pdbx_seq_one_letter_code
_entity_poly.pdbx_strand_id
1 'polypeptide(L)'
;MTALQGVMPILPTIFSASGAIDEPGTRRVLEYVIEAGAAAVVFPGLASEYDMLARDERLHLTALLGEWNGGRLPFVVGASATTTEDAMAYAQAGAKAGAVATMILTPKPLAEDLAAMACFYRDVHAASGLDIMVQNAPAPMGIGMPLPKVAQLAREVEGIRYVKEEAAPSGQRITQLGELAGDALDGVFGGAGARYVIDELVRGSRGTMPACEITELHVSMVSNFNAGEVRRARDLFEQTLPLLSMQANFRWHLTKAVLQRRGLIESAHVRAPGAAMDSLDHQELDALLARLGEAGLIDFAGHP
;
A
#
# COMPACT_ATOMS: atom_id res chain seq x y z
N MET A 1 -9.45 -19.65 -1.18
CA MET A 1 -8.18 -18.87 -1.15
C MET A 1 -7.86 -18.52 0.29
N THR A 2 -6.60 -18.47 0.68
CA THR A 2 -6.21 -18.02 2.02
C THR A 2 -6.48 -16.51 2.12
N ALA A 3 -7.11 -16.08 3.21
CA ALA A 3 -7.40 -14.67 3.42
C ALA A 3 -6.11 -13.83 3.44
N LEU A 4 -6.17 -12.61 2.90
CA LEU A 4 -5.04 -11.67 2.90
C LEU A 4 -4.67 -11.31 4.36
N GLN A 5 -3.36 -11.29 4.65
CA GLN A 5 -2.82 -10.91 5.96
C GLN A 5 -1.33 -10.52 5.85
N GLY A 6 -0.77 -9.95 6.91
CA GLY A 6 0.66 -9.62 6.96
C GLY A 6 1.02 -8.30 6.31
N VAL A 7 2.21 -8.20 5.78
CA VAL A 7 2.73 -6.98 5.14
C VAL A 7 2.49 -7.04 3.64
N MET A 8 1.76 -6.06 3.14
CA MET A 8 1.39 -5.92 1.73
C MET A 8 1.88 -4.56 1.20
N PRO A 9 3.17 -4.44 0.83
CA PRO A 9 3.73 -3.17 0.40
C PRO A 9 3.16 -2.71 -0.93
N ILE A 10 3.00 -1.38 -1.05
CA ILE A 10 2.59 -0.74 -2.29
C ILE A 10 3.86 -0.41 -3.09
N LEU A 11 3.97 -1.01 -4.29
CA LEU A 11 5.09 -0.74 -5.18
C LEU A 11 5.00 0.68 -5.76
N PRO A 12 6.09 1.47 -5.73
CA PRO A 12 6.17 2.72 -6.47
C PRO A 12 6.29 2.45 -7.97
N THR A 13 5.84 3.37 -8.79
CA THR A 13 6.24 3.41 -10.20
C THR A 13 7.63 4.01 -10.31
N ILE A 14 8.55 3.30 -10.90
CA ILE A 14 9.91 3.80 -11.10
C ILE A 14 9.99 4.53 -12.43
N PHE A 15 10.60 5.71 -12.40
CA PHE A 15 10.83 6.54 -13.58
C PHE A 15 12.32 6.77 -13.79
N SER A 16 12.73 6.82 -15.04
CA SER A 16 14.06 7.30 -15.43
C SER A 16 14.23 8.78 -15.09
N ALA A 17 15.45 9.28 -15.20
CA ALA A 17 15.73 10.71 -15.02
C ALA A 17 14.96 11.63 -16.00
N SER A 18 14.54 11.11 -17.16
CA SER A 18 13.69 11.84 -18.11
C SER A 18 12.20 11.79 -17.79
N GLY A 19 11.81 11.06 -16.74
CA GLY A 19 10.41 10.87 -16.35
C GLY A 19 9.68 9.76 -17.12
N ALA A 20 10.35 9.01 -18.01
CA ALA A 20 9.76 7.83 -18.62
C ALA A 20 9.71 6.65 -17.61
N ILE A 21 8.79 5.70 -17.81
CA ILE A 21 8.72 4.49 -16.99
C ILE A 21 10.04 3.70 -17.11
N ASP A 22 10.60 3.30 -15.97
CA ASP A 22 11.73 2.39 -15.85
C ASP A 22 11.20 1.00 -15.46
N GLU A 23 10.88 0.19 -16.48
CA GLU A 23 10.40 -1.18 -16.29
C GLU A 23 11.44 -2.06 -15.58
N PRO A 24 12.74 -2.08 -15.95
CA PRO A 24 13.75 -2.83 -15.22
C PRO A 24 13.86 -2.44 -13.75
N GLY A 25 13.81 -1.14 -13.45
CA GLY A 25 13.82 -0.65 -12.07
C GLY A 25 12.58 -1.08 -11.29
N THR A 26 11.40 -1.00 -11.90
CA THR A 26 10.15 -1.46 -11.30
C THR A 26 10.20 -2.97 -11.00
N ARG A 27 10.76 -3.77 -11.92
CA ARG A 27 10.95 -5.20 -11.72
C ARG A 27 11.92 -5.50 -10.58
N ARG A 28 13.07 -4.79 -10.48
CA ARG A 28 14.00 -4.97 -9.35
C ARG A 28 13.34 -4.70 -8.00
N VAL A 29 12.49 -3.67 -7.91
CA VAL A 29 11.75 -3.38 -6.68
C VAL A 29 10.73 -4.48 -6.36
N LEU A 30 10.07 -5.08 -7.35
CA LEU A 30 9.22 -6.25 -7.13
C LEU A 30 10.02 -7.44 -6.59
N GLU A 31 11.17 -7.77 -7.18
CA GLU A 31 12.03 -8.86 -6.72
C GLU A 31 12.47 -8.62 -5.26
N TYR A 32 12.93 -7.41 -4.94
CA TYR A 32 13.27 -7.04 -3.56
C TYR A 32 12.11 -7.28 -2.59
N VAL A 33 10.91 -6.87 -2.93
CA VAL A 33 9.72 -7.04 -2.07
C VAL A 33 9.39 -8.52 -1.84
N ILE A 34 9.56 -9.35 -2.87
CA ILE A 34 9.37 -10.81 -2.77
C ILE A 34 10.45 -11.41 -1.85
N GLU A 35 11.72 -11.07 -2.07
CA GLU A 35 12.86 -11.55 -1.26
C GLU A 35 12.76 -11.10 0.20
N ALA A 36 12.23 -9.90 0.45
CA ALA A 36 11.97 -9.38 1.79
C ALA A 36 10.86 -10.13 2.55
N GLY A 37 10.16 -11.06 1.91
CA GLY A 37 9.14 -11.90 2.54
C GLY A 37 7.78 -11.23 2.70
N ALA A 38 7.44 -10.28 1.82
CA ALA A 38 6.09 -9.70 1.80
C ALA A 38 5.01 -10.78 1.65
N ALA A 39 3.86 -10.57 2.26
CA ALA A 39 2.74 -11.51 2.21
C ALA A 39 1.87 -11.35 0.94
N ALA A 40 1.90 -10.18 0.35
CA ALA A 40 1.27 -9.85 -0.92
C ALA A 40 1.94 -8.60 -1.50
N VAL A 41 1.66 -8.28 -2.76
CA VAL A 41 2.12 -7.05 -3.41
C VAL A 41 0.92 -6.25 -3.91
N VAL A 42 1.01 -4.93 -3.83
CA VAL A 42 -0.06 -4.00 -4.24
C VAL A 42 0.42 -3.06 -5.32
N PHE A 43 -0.30 -2.96 -6.44
CA PHE A 43 -0.02 -1.99 -7.50
C PHE A 43 -1.25 -1.75 -8.39
N PRO A 44 -1.47 -0.50 -8.85
CA PRO A 44 -0.90 0.69 -8.25
C PRO A 44 -1.70 1.15 -7.02
N GLY A 45 -1.06 1.95 -6.17
CA GLY A 45 -1.72 2.63 -5.06
C GLY A 45 -1.23 4.07 -4.93
N LEU A 46 -1.57 4.75 -3.84
CA LEU A 46 -1.11 6.11 -3.57
C LEU A 46 0.43 6.23 -3.62
N ALA A 47 1.15 5.24 -3.10
CA ALA A 47 2.62 5.23 -3.15
C ALA A 47 3.18 4.96 -4.55
N SER A 48 2.34 4.55 -5.50
CA SER A 48 2.73 4.32 -6.90
C SER A 48 2.57 5.54 -7.79
N GLU A 49 2.11 6.69 -7.24
CA GLU A 49 1.77 7.87 -8.05
C GLU A 49 0.71 7.54 -9.15
N TYR A 50 -0.29 6.72 -8.80
CA TYR A 50 -1.23 6.14 -9.77
C TYR A 50 -2.00 7.19 -10.60
N ASP A 51 -2.23 8.36 -10.02
CA ASP A 51 -2.91 9.51 -10.64
C ASP A 51 -2.01 10.30 -11.63
N MET A 52 -0.69 10.01 -11.60
CA MET A 52 0.28 10.54 -12.55
C MET A 52 0.57 9.58 -13.72
N LEU A 53 -0.06 8.42 -13.73
CA LEU A 53 0.06 7.46 -14.82
C LEU A 53 -1.05 7.68 -15.85
N ALA A 54 -0.68 7.76 -17.12
CA ALA A 54 -1.64 7.65 -18.20
C ALA A 54 -2.36 6.28 -18.14
N ARG A 55 -3.59 6.22 -18.66
CA ARG A 55 -4.37 4.99 -18.64
C ARG A 55 -3.62 3.79 -19.21
N ASP A 56 -2.95 3.98 -20.34
CA ASP A 56 -2.19 2.91 -21.02
C ASP A 56 -0.93 2.52 -20.24
N GLU A 57 -0.23 3.48 -19.60
CA GLU A 57 0.91 3.19 -18.72
C GLU A 57 0.48 2.31 -17.53
N ARG A 58 -0.68 2.62 -16.94
CA ARG A 58 -1.22 1.88 -15.81
C ARG A 58 -1.62 0.45 -16.19
N LEU A 59 -2.32 0.28 -17.31
CA LEU A 59 -2.71 -1.03 -17.83
C LEU A 59 -1.49 -1.87 -18.19
N HIS A 60 -0.51 -1.28 -18.87
CA HIS A 60 0.74 -1.93 -19.26
C HIS A 60 1.53 -2.42 -18.03
N LEU A 61 1.78 -1.56 -17.06
CA LEU A 61 2.50 -1.93 -15.84
C LEU A 61 1.74 -2.99 -15.01
N THR A 62 0.42 -2.93 -14.96
CA THR A 62 -0.37 -3.96 -14.29
C THR A 62 -0.17 -5.33 -14.92
N ALA A 63 -0.15 -5.41 -16.25
CA ALA A 63 0.11 -6.64 -16.98
C ALA A 63 1.54 -7.17 -16.73
N LEU A 64 2.55 -6.29 -16.84
CA LEU A 64 3.95 -6.66 -16.58
C LEU A 64 4.17 -7.15 -15.16
N LEU A 65 3.58 -6.48 -14.15
CA LEU A 65 3.72 -6.90 -12.75
C LEU A 65 3.08 -8.27 -12.51
N GLY A 66 1.93 -8.55 -13.13
CA GLY A 66 1.35 -9.89 -13.09
C GLY A 66 2.26 -10.94 -13.69
N GLU A 67 2.85 -10.66 -14.88
CA GLU A 67 3.81 -11.52 -15.54
C GLU A 67 5.06 -11.76 -14.68
N TRP A 68 5.70 -10.69 -14.20
CA TRP A 68 6.91 -10.79 -13.38
C TRP A 68 6.67 -11.45 -12.03
N ASN A 69 5.52 -11.18 -11.41
CA ASN A 69 5.15 -11.85 -10.15
C ASN A 69 4.95 -13.36 -10.36
N GLY A 70 4.39 -13.77 -11.50
CA GLY A 70 4.22 -15.18 -11.85
C GLY A 70 3.50 -16.02 -10.80
N GLY A 71 2.62 -15.39 -9.99
CA GLY A 71 1.90 -16.05 -8.90
C GLY A 71 2.74 -16.33 -7.64
N ARG A 72 3.95 -15.80 -7.54
CA ARG A 72 4.82 -15.99 -6.36
C ARG A 72 4.24 -15.37 -5.08
N LEU A 73 3.56 -14.23 -5.21
CA LEU A 73 2.80 -13.59 -4.14
C LEU A 73 1.35 -13.34 -4.57
N PRO A 74 0.38 -13.31 -3.66
CA PRO A 74 -0.91 -12.71 -3.90
C PRO A 74 -0.74 -11.28 -4.44
N PHE A 75 -1.43 -10.94 -5.52
CA PHE A 75 -1.38 -9.62 -6.13
C PHE A 75 -2.70 -8.88 -5.86
N VAL A 76 -2.63 -7.67 -5.32
CA VAL A 76 -3.77 -6.77 -5.13
C VAL A 76 -3.65 -5.63 -6.14
N VAL A 77 -4.56 -5.58 -7.11
CA VAL A 77 -4.57 -4.49 -8.10
C VAL A 77 -5.28 -3.26 -7.55
N GLY A 78 -4.69 -2.09 -7.70
CA GLY A 78 -5.39 -0.84 -7.42
C GLY A 78 -6.29 -0.46 -8.61
N ALA A 79 -7.57 -0.20 -8.36
CA ALA A 79 -8.52 0.21 -9.39
C ALA A 79 -9.20 1.55 -9.12
N SER A 80 -8.62 2.39 -8.24
CA SER A 80 -9.14 3.74 -7.98
C SER A 80 -9.20 4.55 -9.28
N ALA A 81 -10.35 5.13 -9.57
CA ALA A 81 -10.61 5.94 -10.77
C ALA A 81 -11.69 6.98 -10.49
N THR A 82 -11.85 7.93 -11.39
CA THR A 82 -12.91 8.96 -11.31
C THR A 82 -14.24 8.50 -11.91
N THR A 83 -14.20 7.47 -12.78
CA THR A 83 -15.38 6.88 -13.42
C THR A 83 -15.51 5.40 -13.09
N THR A 84 -16.74 4.88 -13.14
CA THR A 84 -16.99 3.44 -12.93
C THR A 84 -16.35 2.61 -14.04
N GLU A 85 -16.42 3.08 -15.28
CA GLU A 85 -15.86 2.40 -16.46
C GLU A 85 -14.35 2.19 -16.33
N ASP A 86 -13.61 3.21 -15.90
CA ASP A 86 -12.16 3.07 -15.71
C ASP A 86 -11.84 2.17 -14.51
N ALA A 87 -12.58 2.27 -13.41
CA ALA A 87 -12.41 1.37 -12.27
C ALA A 87 -12.64 -0.10 -12.67
N MET A 88 -13.69 -0.38 -13.44
CA MET A 88 -13.96 -1.70 -13.99
C MET A 88 -12.83 -2.18 -14.91
N ALA A 89 -12.35 -1.32 -15.81
CA ALA A 89 -11.27 -1.66 -16.74
C ALA A 89 -9.97 -2.00 -16.01
N TYR A 90 -9.60 -1.23 -14.97
CA TYR A 90 -8.42 -1.50 -14.15
C TYR A 90 -8.55 -2.78 -13.32
N ALA A 91 -9.71 -3.03 -12.72
CA ALA A 91 -9.97 -4.26 -11.99
C ALA A 91 -9.93 -5.50 -12.92
N GLN A 92 -10.52 -5.41 -14.12
CA GLN A 92 -10.45 -6.47 -15.13
C GLN A 92 -9.02 -6.73 -15.60
N ALA A 93 -8.22 -5.68 -15.82
CA ALA A 93 -6.81 -5.83 -16.16
C ALA A 93 -6.04 -6.54 -15.05
N GLY A 94 -6.30 -6.19 -13.78
CA GLY A 94 -5.74 -6.89 -12.64
C GLY A 94 -6.15 -8.35 -12.56
N ALA A 95 -7.42 -8.67 -12.77
CA ALA A 95 -7.91 -10.05 -12.81
C ALA A 95 -7.18 -10.88 -13.88
N LYS A 96 -7.00 -10.31 -15.08
CA LYS A 96 -6.22 -10.94 -16.17
C LYS A 96 -4.75 -11.11 -15.82
N ALA A 97 -4.19 -10.22 -15.02
CA ALA A 97 -2.83 -10.26 -14.51
C ALA A 97 -2.65 -11.18 -13.28
N GLY A 98 -3.70 -11.90 -12.86
CA GLY A 98 -3.66 -12.84 -11.75
C GLY A 98 -3.85 -12.20 -10.37
N ALA A 99 -4.42 -10.99 -10.29
CA ALA A 99 -4.78 -10.39 -9.01
C ALA A 99 -5.84 -11.22 -8.28
N VAL A 100 -5.76 -11.22 -6.95
CA VAL A 100 -6.71 -11.93 -6.07
C VAL A 100 -7.73 -10.97 -5.45
N ALA A 101 -7.42 -9.68 -5.41
CA ALA A 101 -8.32 -8.63 -4.92
C ALA A 101 -8.02 -7.31 -5.63
N THR A 102 -8.96 -6.37 -5.53
CA THR A 102 -8.79 -4.99 -6.01
C THR A 102 -8.93 -3.98 -4.89
N MET A 103 -8.00 -3.02 -4.79
CA MET A 103 -8.04 -1.93 -3.81
C MET A 103 -8.55 -0.65 -4.46
N ILE A 104 -9.55 -0.01 -3.84
CA ILE A 104 -10.24 1.13 -4.44
C ILE A 104 -10.50 2.24 -3.41
N LEU A 105 -10.07 3.45 -3.73
CA LEU A 105 -10.58 4.67 -3.12
C LEU A 105 -11.98 4.95 -3.66
N THR A 106 -12.95 5.20 -2.79
CA THR A 106 -14.29 5.62 -3.21
C THR A 106 -14.20 6.90 -4.03
N PRO A 107 -14.78 6.94 -5.25
CA PRO A 107 -14.80 8.16 -6.05
C PRO A 107 -15.46 9.33 -5.31
N LYS A 108 -14.80 10.49 -5.30
CA LYS A 108 -15.28 11.69 -4.58
C LYS A 108 -16.71 12.11 -4.95
N PRO A 109 -17.15 12.04 -6.22
CA PRO A 109 -18.53 12.38 -6.58
C PRO A 109 -19.60 11.53 -5.90
N LEU A 110 -19.24 10.32 -5.41
CA LEU A 110 -20.17 9.42 -4.73
C LEU A 110 -20.24 9.62 -3.21
N ALA A 111 -19.46 10.55 -2.64
CA ALA A 111 -19.24 10.67 -1.19
C ALA A 111 -20.54 10.75 -0.36
N GLU A 112 -21.58 11.40 -0.88
CA GLU A 112 -22.85 11.60 -0.18
C GLU A 112 -23.95 10.60 -0.59
N ASP A 113 -23.72 9.76 -1.60
CA ASP A 113 -24.70 8.80 -2.13
C ASP A 113 -24.28 7.35 -1.88
N LEU A 114 -24.78 6.78 -0.79
CA LEU A 114 -24.46 5.39 -0.40
C LEU A 114 -24.98 4.37 -1.41
N ALA A 115 -26.15 4.63 -2.02
CA ALA A 115 -26.71 3.72 -3.02
C ALA A 115 -25.85 3.71 -4.30
N ALA A 116 -25.41 4.89 -4.74
CA ALA A 116 -24.48 4.99 -5.87
C ALA A 116 -23.12 4.35 -5.56
N MET A 117 -22.60 4.49 -4.33
CA MET A 117 -21.39 3.77 -3.90
C MET A 117 -21.58 2.25 -3.98
N ALA A 118 -22.71 1.75 -3.47
CA ALA A 118 -22.99 0.31 -3.50
C ALA A 118 -23.11 -0.22 -4.94
N CYS A 119 -23.75 0.53 -5.85
CA CYS A 119 -23.79 0.21 -7.27
C CYS A 119 -22.38 0.17 -7.87
N PHE A 120 -21.58 1.22 -7.65
CA PHE A 120 -20.20 1.29 -8.12
C PHE A 120 -19.37 0.07 -7.72
N TYR A 121 -19.41 -0.33 -6.45
CA TYR A 121 -18.65 -1.49 -5.98
C TYR A 121 -19.18 -2.82 -6.54
N ARG A 122 -20.51 -2.98 -6.66
CA ARG A 122 -21.10 -4.16 -7.31
C ARG A 122 -20.69 -4.28 -8.78
N ASP A 123 -20.69 -3.16 -9.50
CA ASP A 123 -20.29 -3.13 -10.92
C ASP A 123 -18.83 -3.55 -11.10
N VAL A 124 -17.93 -3.01 -10.26
CA VAL A 124 -16.50 -3.37 -10.29
C VAL A 124 -16.29 -4.84 -9.93
N HIS A 125 -16.96 -5.34 -8.89
CA HIS A 125 -16.91 -6.74 -8.49
C HIS A 125 -17.43 -7.65 -9.61
N ALA A 126 -18.60 -7.36 -10.14
CA ALA A 126 -19.21 -8.14 -11.23
C ALA A 126 -18.34 -8.16 -12.50
N ALA A 127 -17.69 -7.05 -12.82
CA ALA A 127 -16.83 -6.92 -14.00
C ALA A 127 -15.53 -7.72 -13.89
N SER A 128 -14.95 -7.84 -12.69
CA SER A 128 -13.62 -8.43 -12.47
C SER A 128 -13.63 -9.79 -11.80
N GLY A 129 -14.68 -10.12 -11.03
CA GLY A 129 -14.73 -11.28 -10.15
C GLY A 129 -13.79 -11.20 -8.95
N LEU A 130 -13.14 -10.04 -8.71
CA LEU A 130 -12.19 -9.85 -7.63
C LEU A 130 -12.88 -9.40 -6.34
N ASP A 131 -12.39 -9.90 -5.20
CA ASP A 131 -12.72 -9.31 -3.91
C ASP A 131 -12.26 -7.86 -3.84
N ILE A 132 -13.06 -7.02 -3.16
CA ILE A 132 -12.79 -5.59 -3.06
C ILE A 132 -12.21 -5.26 -1.68
N MET A 133 -11.12 -4.51 -1.70
CA MET A 133 -10.58 -3.81 -0.55
C MET A 133 -10.93 -2.32 -0.66
N VAL A 134 -11.84 -1.84 0.17
CA VAL A 134 -12.14 -0.41 0.25
C VAL A 134 -10.98 0.31 0.92
N GLN A 135 -10.35 1.25 0.22
CA GLN A 135 -9.35 2.12 0.82
C GLN A 135 -10.03 3.34 1.44
N ASN A 136 -10.12 3.37 2.76
CA ASN A 136 -10.72 4.48 3.50
C ASN A 136 -9.66 5.49 3.94
N ALA A 137 -9.15 6.25 2.98
CA ALA A 137 -8.18 7.30 3.22
C ALA A 137 -8.87 8.63 3.56
N PRO A 138 -8.30 9.45 4.48
CA PRO A 138 -8.84 10.78 4.78
C PRO A 138 -8.56 11.78 3.65
N ALA A 139 -9.28 12.89 3.66
CA ALA A 139 -8.99 14.01 2.77
C ALA A 139 -7.54 14.53 2.97
N PRO A 140 -6.86 15.00 1.93
CA PRO A 140 -7.36 15.19 0.56
C PRO A 140 -7.26 13.94 -0.33
N MET A 141 -6.66 12.85 0.14
CA MET A 141 -6.39 11.65 -0.66
C MET A 141 -7.65 10.84 -0.98
N GLY A 142 -8.53 10.68 0.00
CA GLY A 142 -9.81 10.00 -0.11
C GLY A 142 -10.95 10.86 0.42
N ILE A 143 -12.11 10.24 0.67
CA ILE A 143 -13.29 10.91 1.22
C ILE A 143 -13.43 10.76 2.74
N GLY A 144 -12.66 9.86 3.35
CA GLY A 144 -12.68 9.64 4.80
C GLY A 144 -14.05 9.18 5.31
N MET A 145 -14.60 8.10 4.75
CA MET A 145 -15.94 7.64 5.10
C MET A 145 -16.11 7.38 6.60
N PRO A 146 -17.26 7.76 7.18
CA PRO A 146 -17.66 7.31 8.51
C PRO A 146 -17.76 5.79 8.58
N LEU A 147 -17.29 5.18 9.67
CA LEU A 147 -17.25 3.72 9.82
C LEU A 147 -18.62 3.02 9.68
N PRO A 148 -19.75 3.57 10.17
CA PRO A 148 -21.06 2.97 9.92
C PRO A 148 -21.38 2.85 8.43
N LYS A 149 -20.97 3.83 7.60
CA LYS A 149 -21.15 3.81 6.14
C LYS A 149 -20.29 2.72 5.49
N VAL A 150 -19.02 2.58 5.92
CA VAL A 150 -18.13 1.50 5.45
C VAL A 150 -18.68 0.12 5.82
N ALA A 151 -19.10 -0.07 7.06
CA ALA A 151 -19.68 -1.32 7.53
C ALA A 151 -21.01 -1.66 6.82
N GLN A 152 -21.82 -0.66 6.51
CA GLN A 152 -23.04 -0.86 5.73
C GLN A 152 -22.73 -1.33 4.31
N LEU A 153 -21.79 -0.68 3.63
CA LEU A 153 -21.32 -1.12 2.30
C LEU A 153 -20.81 -2.55 2.32
N ALA A 154 -20.01 -2.93 3.32
CA ALA A 154 -19.49 -4.30 3.45
C ALA A 154 -20.61 -5.34 3.61
N ARG A 155 -21.70 -5.01 4.31
CA ARG A 155 -22.86 -5.90 4.46
C ARG A 155 -23.75 -5.96 3.21
N GLU A 156 -23.84 -4.87 2.44
CA GLU A 156 -24.73 -4.77 1.29
C GLU A 156 -24.10 -5.21 -0.04
N VAL A 157 -22.76 -5.23 -0.10
CA VAL A 157 -22.00 -5.56 -1.32
C VAL A 157 -21.12 -6.78 -1.04
N GLU A 158 -21.54 -7.94 -1.51
CA GLU A 158 -20.89 -9.25 -1.27
C GLU A 158 -19.38 -9.23 -1.61
N GLY A 159 -18.98 -8.52 -2.66
CA GLY A 159 -17.59 -8.43 -3.10
C GLY A 159 -16.70 -7.60 -2.17
N ILE A 160 -17.22 -6.79 -1.24
CA ILE A 160 -16.40 -6.03 -0.29
C ILE A 160 -15.99 -6.96 0.87
N ARG A 161 -14.73 -7.41 0.85
CA ARG A 161 -14.19 -8.35 1.84
C ARG A 161 -13.12 -7.74 2.73
N TYR A 162 -12.52 -6.61 2.31
CA TYR A 162 -11.42 -6.00 3.02
C TYR A 162 -11.57 -4.48 3.12
N VAL A 163 -10.96 -3.90 4.15
CA VAL A 163 -10.81 -2.45 4.28
C VAL A 163 -9.37 -2.12 4.63
N LYS A 164 -8.81 -1.11 3.94
CA LYS A 164 -7.60 -0.42 4.37
C LYS A 164 -8.00 0.87 5.05
N GLU A 165 -7.89 0.93 6.38
CA GLU A 165 -8.29 2.08 7.19
C GLU A 165 -7.07 2.98 7.47
N GLU A 166 -7.12 4.22 6.97
CA GLU A 166 -6.01 5.17 7.06
C GLU A 166 -6.36 6.47 7.80
N ALA A 167 -7.61 6.63 8.23
CA ALA A 167 -8.01 7.81 9.00
C ALA A 167 -7.60 7.68 10.47
N ALA A 168 -7.02 8.75 11.01
CA ALA A 168 -6.62 8.80 12.42
C ALA A 168 -7.84 8.99 13.36
N PRO A 169 -7.82 8.38 14.54
CA PRO A 169 -6.88 7.39 15.06
C PRO A 169 -7.16 5.99 14.51
N SER A 170 -6.29 5.46 13.63
CA SER A 170 -6.53 4.25 12.84
C SER A 170 -6.81 3.02 13.71
N GLY A 171 -6.06 2.82 14.79
CA GLY A 171 -6.23 1.67 15.67
C GLY A 171 -7.64 1.60 16.28
N GLN A 172 -8.17 2.70 16.83
CA GLN A 172 -9.53 2.73 17.37
C GLN A 172 -10.57 2.45 16.28
N ARG A 173 -10.34 3.00 15.09
CA ARG A 173 -11.23 2.81 13.94
C ARG A 173 -11.23 1.37 13.44
N ILE A 174 -10.09 0.67 13.48
CA ILE A 174 -10.00 -0.77 13.18
C ILE A 174 -10.85 -1.59 14.17
N THR A 175 -10.73 -1.34 15.47
CA THR A 175 -11.58 -1.99 16.49
C THR A 175 -13.07 -1.77 16.20
N GLN A 176 -13.48 -0.51 16.04
CA GLN A 176 -14.87 -0.15 15.78
C GLN A 176 -15.40 -0.75 14.47
N LEU A 177 -14.60 -0.76 13.43
CA LEU A 177 -15.01 -1.33 12.15
C LEU A 177 -15.20 -2.84 12.24
N GLY A 178 -14.33 -3.55 12.97
CA GLY A 178 -14.50 -4.98 13.25
C GLY A 178 -15.80 -5.28 13.99
N GLU A 179 -16.15 -4.46 15.00
CA GLU A 179 -17.41 -4.58 15.73
C GLU A 179 -18.63 -4.29 14.85
N LEU A 180 -18.56 -3.23 14.02
CA LEU A 180 -19.67 -2.81 13.17
C LEU A 180 -19.91 -3.74 11.99
N ALA A 181 -18.85 -4.24 11.35
CA ALA A 181 -18.95 -5.07 10.14
C ALA A 181 -19.10 -6.55 10.46
N GLY A 182 -18.54 -7.03 11.59
CA GLY A 182 -18.56 -8.44 11.96
C GLY A 182 -18.00 -9.33 10.84
N ASP A 183 -18.70 -10.43 10.55
CA ASP A 183 -18.31 -11.42 9.55
C ASP A 183 -18.44 -10.93 8.08
N ALA A 184 -18.92 -9.70 7.85
CA ALA A 184 -19.00 -9.14 6.49
C ALA A 184 -17.60 -8.84 5.92
N LEU A 185 -16.58 -8.65 6.77
CA LEU A 185 -15.21 -8.42 6.36
C LEU A 185 -14.29 -9.59 6.75
N ASP A 186 -13.46 -10.03 5.83
CA ASP A 186 -12.38 -11.00 6.11
C ASP A 186 -11.19 -10.34 6.82
N GLY A 187 -11.04 -9.01 6.68
CA GLY A 187 -10.00 -8.29 7.38
C GLY A 187 -9.97 -6.78 7.19
N VAL A 188 -9.38 -6.12 8.18
CA VAL A 188 -9.06 -4.70 8.15
C VAL A 188 -7.55 -4.54 8.25
N PHE A 189 -6.98 -3.66 7.44
CA PHE A 189 -5.55 -3.38 7.38
C PHE A 189 -5.27 -1.94 7.78
N GLY A 190 -4.13 -1.73 8.44
CA GLY A 190 -3.58 -0.41 8.62
C GLY A 190 -2.88 0.10 7.35
N GLY A 191 -2.63 1.39 7.33
CA GLY A 191 -1.90 2.07 6.25
C GLY A 191 -0.98 3.14 6.81
N ALA A 192 -1.08 4.36 6.31
CA ALA A 192 -0.34 5.52 6.80
C ALA A 192 1.17 5.29 6.98
N GLY A 193 1.78 4.48 6.08
CA GLY A 193 3.20 4.15 6.12
C GLY A 193 3.61 3.31 7.34
N ALA A 194 2.71 2.52 7.92
CA ALA A 194 2.94 1.69 9.10
C ALA A 194 3.30 2.47 10.40
N ARG A 195 3.05 3.79 10.45
CA ARG A 195 3.37 4.62 11.63
C ARG A 195 2.60 4.24 12.89
N TYR A 196 1.55 3.47 12.78
CA TYR A 196 0.70 3.04 13.89
C TYR A 196 0.58 1.52 13.98
N VAL A 197 1.44 0.79 13.26
CA VAL A 197 1.33 -0.66 13.04
C VAL A 197 1.19 -1.46 14.33
N ILE A 198 1.91 -1.13 15.40
CA ILE A 198 1.85 -1.87 16.67
C ILE A 198 0.46 -1.70 17.34
N ASP A 199 -0.08 -0.48 17.40
CA ASP A 199 -1.42 -0.24 17.94
C ASP A 199 -2.50 -0.91 17.07
N GLU A 200 -2.35 -0.85 15.76
CA GLU A 200 -3.24 -1.48 14.80
C GLU A 200 -3.27 -3.01 14.95
N LEU A 201 -2.11 -3.64 15.09
CA LEU A 201 -2.01 -5.10 15.31
C LEU A 201 -2.61 -5.53 16.65
N VAL A 202 -2.34 -4.79 17.73
CA VAL A 202 -2.96 -5.03 19.06
C VAL A 202 -4.49 -4.99 18.98
N ARG A 203 -5.05 -4.22 18.06
CA ARG A 203 -6.49 -4.04 17.85
C ARG A 203 -7.10 -4.92 16.77
N GLY A 204 -6.36 -5.93 16.33
CA GLY A 204 -6.86 -6.96 15.42
C GLY A 204 -6.72 -6.64 13.94
N SER A 205 -5.86 -5.67 13.56
CA SER A 205 -5.48 -5.51 12.15
C SER A 205 -4.91 -6.81 11.61
N ARG A 206 -5.31 -7.19 10.40
CA ARG A 206 -4.73 -8.35 9.69
C ARG A 206 -3.30 -8.11 9.20
N GLY A 207 -2.84 -6.85 9.23
CA GLY A 207 -1.52 -6.47 8.77
C GLY A 207 -1.45 -4.99 8.40
N THR A 208 -0.47 -4.63 7.60
CA THR A 208 -0.23 -3.25 7.19
C THR A 208 0.14 -3.15 5.72
N MET A 209 -0.18 -2.00 5.12
CA MET A 209 0.05 -1.73 3.69
C MET A 209 0.90 -0.46 3.52
N PRO A 210 2.21 -0.52 3.82
CA PRO A 210 3.12 0.61 3.71
C PRO A 210 3.62 0.84 2.28
N ALA A 211 4.43 1.87 2.05
CA ALA A 211 5.36 1.92 0.94
C ALA A 211 6.47 0.87 1.14
N CYS A 212 7.23 0.55 0.09
CA CYS A 212 8.03 -0.67 0.07
C CYS A 212 9.50 -0.51 0.48
N GLU A 213 9.98 0.71 0.74
CA GLU A 213 11.41 1.03 0.86
C GLU A 213 12.17 0.29 1.98
N ILE A 214 11.44 -0.20 2.99
CA ILE A 214 11.97 -0.99 4.12
C ILE A 214 11.07 -2.20 4.41
N THR A 215 10.69 -2.93 3.36
CA THR A 215 9.74 -4.06 3.45
C THR A 215 10.18 -5.10 4.47
N GLU A 216 11.47 -5.47 4.51
CA GLU A 216 12.03 -6.44 5.45
C GLU A 216 11.82 -6.06 6.93
N LEU A 217 11.89 -4.76 7.24
CA LEU A 217 11.65 -4.29 8.61
C LEU A 217 10.17 -4.39 8.97
N HIS A 218 9.27 -4.02 8.05
CA HIS A 218 7.85 -4.18 8.27
C HIS A 218 7.47 -5.67 8.43
N VAL A 219 8.05 -6.56 7.60
CA VAL A 219 7.85 -8.01 7.72
C VAL A 219 8.35 -8.51 9.06
N SER A 220 9.55 -8.09 9.48
CA SER A 220 10.12 -8.47 10.78
C SER A 220 9.25 -7.99 11.94
N MET A 221 8.75 -6.74 11.91
CA MET A 221 7.83 -6.22 12.95
C MET A 221 6.56 -7.07 13.08
N VAL A 222 5.86 -7.31 11.95
CA VAL A 222 4.60 -8.04 11.95
C VAL A 222 4.82 -9.51 12.33
N SER A 223 5.88 -10.14 11.83
CA SER A 223 6.20 -11.53 12.15
C SER A 223 6.53 -11.73 13.63
N ASN A 224 7.37 -10.86 14.23
CA ASN A 224 7.66 -10.91 15.66
C ASN A 224 6.40 -10.67 16.51
N PHE A 225 5.54 -9.71 16.11
CA PHE A 225 4.29 -9.49 16.80
C PHE A 225 3.40 -10.73 16.79
N ASN A 226 3.21 -11.35 15.63
CA ASN A 226 2.38 -12.55 15.46
C ASN A 226 2.97 -13.79 16.17
N ALA A 227 4.29 -13.85 16.34
CA ALA A 227 4.98 -14.90 17.11
C ALA A 227 4.88 -14.66 18.64
N GLY A 228 4.26 -13.57 19.09
CA GLY A 228 4.19 -13.22 20.52
C GLY A 228 5.41 -12.44 21.03
N GLU A 229 6.42 -12.20 20.20
CA GLU A 229 7.63 -11.44 20.50
C GLU A 229 7.37 -9.91 20.45
N VAL A 230 6.34 -9.47 21.17
CA VAL A 230 5.79 -8.09 21.08
C VAL A 230 6.84 -7.04 21.43
N ARG A 231 7.74 -7.33 22.39
CA ARG A 231 8.82 -6.41 22.77
C ARG A 231 9.74 -6.16 21.58
N ARG A 232 10.18 -7.23 20.91
CA ARG A 232 11.04 -7.11 19.73
C ARG A 232 10.38 -6.38 18.57
N ALA A 233 9.10 -6.61 18.36
CA ALA A 233 8.33 -5.85 17.37
C ALA A 233 8.29 -4.34 17.69
N ARG A 234 8.16 -3.98 18.99
CA ARG A 234 8.20 -2.59 19.44
C ARG A 234 9.58 -1.96 19.30
N ASP A 235 10.64 -2.69 19.67
CA ASP A 235 12.02 -2.20 19.53
C ASP A 235 12.34 -1.89 18.06
N LEU A 236 11.90 -2.72 17.11
CA LEU A 236 12.03 -2.48 15.67
C LEU A 236 11.21 -1.25 15.22
N PHE A 237 9.98 -1.16 15.70
CA PHE A 237 9.10 -0.01 15.39
C PHE A 237 9.71 1.31 15.85
N GLU A 238 10.22 1.36 17.10
CA GLU A 238 10.83 2.56 17.66
C GLU A 238 12.08 3.01 16.87
N GLN A 239 12.87 2.06 16.37
CA GLN A 239 14.04 2.35 15.55
C GLN A 239 13.68 2.87 14.16
N THR A 240 12.56 2.43 13.58
CA THR A 240 12.12 2.83 12.25
C THR A 240 11.24 4.08 12.26
N LEU A 241 10.61 4.41 13.38
CA LEU A 241 9.64 5.50 13.47
C LEU A 241 10.15 6.87 12.99
N PRO A 242 11.42 7.27 13.23
CA PRO A 242 11.95 8.52 12.69
C PRO A 242 11.91 8.56 11.15
N LEU A 243 12.31 7.46 10.48
CA LEU A 243 12.24 7.34 9.03
C LEU A 243 10.78 7.38 8.52
N LEU A 244 9.86 6.67 9.19
CA LEU A 244 8.44 6.69 8.85
C LEU A 244 7.80 8.07 9.05
N SER A 245 8.27 8.83 10.04
CA SER A 245 7.82 10.21 10.28
C SER A 245 8.29 11.14 9.17
N MET A 246 9.54 10.98 8.72
CA MET A 246 10.08 11.73 7.58
C MET A 246 9.35 11.34 6.28
N GLN A 247 9.07 10.05 6.07
CA GLN A 247 8.28 9.56 4.93
C GLN A 247 6.88 10.18 4.87
N ALA A 248 6.26 10.49 6.00
CA ALA A 248 4.97 11.16 6.02
C ALA A 248 4.96 12.54 5.36
N ASN A 249 6.09 13.26 5.45
CA ASN A 249 6.26 14.59 4.87
C ASN A 249 6.62 14.52 3.39
N PHE A 250 7.60 13.67 3.04
CA PHE A 250 8.20 13.64 1.69
C PHE A 250 7.66 12.54 0.79
N ARG A 251 6.90 11.58 1.33
CA ARG A 251 6.17 10.54 0.59
C ARG A 251 7.01 9.86 -0.50
N TRP A 252 6.64 10.04 -1.78
CA TRP A 252 7.30 9.43 -2.94
C TRP A 252 8.78 9.81 -3.07
N HIS A 253 9.13 11.06 -2.74
CA HIS A 253 10.52 11.54 -2.79
C HIS A 253 11.40 10.74 -1.82
N LEU A 254 10.95 10.54 -0.58
CA LEU A 254 11.71 9.75 0.39
C LEU A 254 11.75 8.28 -0.01
N THR A 255 10.61 7.67 -0.33
CA THR A 255 10.55 6.25 -0.74
C THR A 255 11.55 5.96 -1.87
N LYS A 256 11.55 6.76 -2.93
CA LYS A 256 12.48 6.58 -4.06
C LYS A 256 13.93 6.91 -3.70
N ALA A 257 14.16 7.92 -2.87
CA ALA A 257 15.50 8.23 -2.40
C ALA A 257 16.11 7.09 -1.56
N VAL A 258 15.31 6.41 -0.72
CA VAL A 258 15.76 5.22 0.01
C VAL A 258 16.07 4.08 -0.95
N LEU A 259 15.17 3.77 -1.90
CA LEU A 259 15.39 2.72 -2.89
C LEU A 259 16.65 2.97 -3.73
N GLN A 260 16.93 4.23 -4.08
CA GLN A 260 18.14 4.63 -4.82
C GLN A 260 19.40 4.41 -3.99
N ARG A 261 19.41 4.82 -2.71
CA ARG A 261 20.54 4.61 -1.80
C ARG A 261 20.82 3.13 -1.54
N ARG A 262 19.79 2.32 -1.61
CA ARG A 262 19.90 0.86 -1.52
C ARG A 262 20.32 0.19 -2.84
N GLY A 263 20.56 0.97 -3.90
CA GLY A 263 20.98 0.44 -5.21
C GLY A 263 19.88 -0.30 -5.97
N LEU A 264 18.62 -0.20 -5.55
CA LEU A 264 17.50 -0.88 -6.17
C LEU A 264 16.99 -0.15 -7.43
N ILE A 265 17.17 1.16 -7.50
CA ILE A 265 16.78 2.00 -8.63
C ILE A 265 17.89 3.00 -8.99
N GLU A 266 17.96 3.41 -10.26
CA GLU A 266 18.95 4.36 -10.72
C GLU A 266 18.53 5.81 -10.52
N SER A 267 17.23 6.10 -10.60
CA SER A 267 16.67 7.45 -10.51
C SER A 267 15.55 7.52 -9.48
N ALA A 268 15.62 8.53 -8.61
CA ALA A 268 14.57 8.85 -7.64
C ALA A 268 13.52 9.84 -8.21
N HIS A 269 13.38 9.94 -9.54
CA HIS A 269 12.44 10.85 -10.18
C HIS A 269 11.01 10.61 -9.72
N VAL A 270 10.30 11.70 -9.41
CA VAL A 270 8.90 11.72 -8.97
C VAL A 270 8.10 12.57 -9.95
N ARG A 271 6.97 12.07 -10.43
CA ARG A 271 6.01 12.84 -11.26
C ARG A 271 4.98 13.58 -10.40
N ALA A 272 4.63 13.01 -9.23
CA ALA A 272 3.60 13.58 -8.36
C ALA A 272 4.05 14.90 -7.72
N PRO A 273 3.16 15.88 -7.61
CA PRO A 273 3.45 17.11 -6.89
C PRO A 273 3.61 16.83 -5.39
N GLY A 274 4.61 17.42 -4.75
CA GLY A 274 4.86 17.25 -3.33
C GLY A 274 6.09 18.04 -2.88
N ALA A 275 6.36 18.01 -1.58
CA ALA A 275 7.55 18.58 -1.02
C ALA A 275 8.78 17.77 -1.45
N ALA A 276 9.68 18.38 -2.21
CA ALA A 276 10.99 17.80 -2.48
C ALA A 276 11.89 17.95 -1.25
N MET A 277 12.77 16.99 -1.03
CA MET A 277 13.78 17.05 0.02
C MET A 277 14.90 18.02 -0.38
N ASP A 278 15.31 18.90 0.53
CA ASP A 278 16.49 19.73 0.36
C ASP A 278 17.78 19.02 0.84
N SER A 279 18.91 19.74 0.83
CA SER A 279 20.19 19.14 1.21
C SER A 279 20.26 18.72 2.68
N LEU A 280 19.55 19.39 3.58
CA LEU A 280 19.50 19.03 5.00
C LEU A 280 18.59 17.81 5.23
N ASP A 281 17.48 17.75 4.51
CA ASP A 281 16.61 16.56 4.52
C ASP A 281 17.35 15.32 4.02
N HIS A 282 18.17 15.46 2.97
CA HIS A 282 19.00 14.35 2.49
C HIS A 282 20.08 13.93 3.51
N GLN A 283 20.70 14.87 4.24
CA GLN A 283 21.64 14.57 5.31
C GLN A 283 20.96 13.83 6.47
N GLU A 284 19.75 14.25 6.88
CA GLU A 284 18.97 13.57 7.90
C GLU A 284 18.59 12.16 7.44
N LEU A 285 18.12 12.00 6.20
CA LEU A 285 17.85 10.69 5.63
C LEU A 285 19.07 9.77 5.69
N ASP A 286 20.25 10.27 5.28
CA ASP A 286 21.50 9.51 5.31
C ASP A 286 21.88 9.08 6.74
N ALA A 287 21.69 9.96 7.73
CA ALA A 287 21.93 9.66 9.13
C ALA A 287 20.97 8.59 9.67
N LEU A 288 19.68 8.66 9.33
CA LEU A 288 18.69 7.65 9.73
C LEU A 288 18.99 6.28 9.10
N LEU A 289 19.37 6.26 7.83
CA LEU A 289 19.70 5.02 7.13
C LEU A 289 20.99 4.41 7.67
N ALA A 290 22.04 5.22 7.92
CA ALA A 290 23.28 4.76 8.53
C ALA A 290 23.04 4.09 9.89
N ARG A 291 22.20 4.69 10.72
CA ARG A 291 21.82 4.13 12.02
C ARG A 291 21.11 2.77 11.89
N LEU A 292 20.22 2.62 10.93
CA LEU A 292 19.55 1.33 10.67
C LEU A 292 20.53 0.28 10.13
N GLY A 293 21.49 0.68 9.29
CA GLY A 293 22.56 -0.18 8.80
C GLY A 293 23.52 -0.63 9.91
N GLU A 294 23.98 0.28 10.77
CA GLU A 294 24.83 -0.03 11.93
C GLU A 294 24.16 -0.99 12.92
N ALA A 295 22.82 -0.92 13.04
CA ALA A 295 22.02 -1.84 13.81
C ALA A 295 21.80 -3.20 13.10
N GLY A 296 22.31 -3.39 11.88
CA GLY A 296 22.11 -4.60 11.08
C GLY A 296 20.65 -4.84 10.66
N LEU A 297 19.87 -3.77 10.54
CA LEU A 297 18.44 -3.85 10.24
C LEU A 297 18.14 -3.73 8.76
N ILE A 298 18.98 -3.03 8.01
CA ILE A 298 18.90 -2.91 6.55
C ILE A 298 20.28 -3.12 5.93
N ASP A 299 20.30 -3.73 4.75
CA ASP A 299 21.51 -3.85 3.95
C ASP A 299 21.54 -2.79 2.86
N PHE A 300 22.71 -2.19 2.68
CA PHE A 300 23.02 -1.36 1.52
C PHE A 300 23.80 -2.22 0.53
N ALA A 301 23.22 -2.53 -0.63
CA ALA A 301 23.94 -3.22 -1.68
C ALA A 301 25.12 -2.36 -2.11
N GLY A 302 26.35 -2.78 -1.77
CA GLY A 302 27.57 -2.24 -2.34
C GLY A 302 28.35 -1.20 -1.53
N HIS A 303 28.36 -1.26 -0.21
CA HIS A 303 29.47 -0.67 0.53
C HIS A 303 30.49 -1.78 0.86
N PRO A 304 31.74 -1.68 0.29
CA PRO A 304 32.84 -2.55 0.66
C PRO A 304 33.26 -2.32 2.12
#